data_0b8ba7837d7aa246c8324ac5b0dc9284
#
_entry.id   0b8ba7837d7aa246c8324ac5b0dc9284
#
_cell.length_a   1.000
_cell.length_b   1.000
_cell.length_c   1.000
_cell.angle_alpha   90.00
_cell.angle_beta   90.00
_cell.angle_gamma   90.00
#
_symmetry.space_group_name_H-M   'P 1'
#
loop_
_entity.id
_entity.type
_entity.pdbx_description
1 polymer ?
#
loop_
_entity_poly.entity_id
_entity_poly.type
_entity_poly.pdbx_seq_one_letter_code
_entity_poly.pdbx_strand_id
1 'polypeptide(L)'
;MIDYTVIRSRRRTLALEVTRQGTALVRAPLRASDADITRFVDSHRGWLEKHLAARQAFLATHPEPSAAQADAWRQQAKETLPPLVAHWAQRMGVQPAGITVTAARTRFGSCSGKNRLSFSLYLMAYPETAIEYVVVHELAHIRHHDHSPAFYREVEAYLPDWRARRALLRR
;
A
#
# COMPACT_ATOMS: atom_id res chain seq x y z
N MET A 1 -30.22 6.82 -5.13
CA MET A 1 -29.93 5.50 -4.51
C MET A 1 -28.43 5.29 -4.71
N ILE A 2 -27.67 4.82 -3.73
CA ILE A 2 -26.23 4.54 -3.92
C ILE A 2 -26.14 3.14 -4.52
N ASP A 3 -25.46 3.01 -5.65
CA ASP A 3 -25.18 1.71 -6.26
C ASP A 3 -24.09 0.98 -5.46
N TYR A 4 -24.32 -0.27 -5.14
CA TYR A 4 -23.36 -1.12 -4.46
C TYR A 4 -23.38 -2.56 -4.97
N THR A 5 -22.24 -3.22 -4.93
CA THR A 5 -22.12 -4.65 -5.25
C THR A 5 -22.19 -5.46 -3.97
N VAL A 6 -22.81 -6.64 -3.99
CA VAL A 6 -22.87 -7.54 -2.84
C VAL A 6 -22.03 -8.79 -3.12
N ILE A 7 -21.07 -9.08 -2.21
CA ILE A 7 -20.34 -10.35 -2.19
C ILE A 7 -20.77 -11.15 -0.98
N ARG A 8 -21.35 -12.32 -1.21
CA ARG A 8 -21.78 -13.25 -0.16
C ARG A 8 -20.68 -14.28 0.14
N SER A 9 -20.44 -14.54 1.41
CA SER A 9 -19.43 -15.52 1.86
C SER A 9 -19.81 -16.16 3.21
N ARG A 10 -18.99 -17.11 3.70
CA ARG A 10 -19.18 -17.78 5.00
C ARG A 10 -18.82 -16.87 6.20
N ARG A 11 -19.00 -15.58 6.09
CA ARG A 11 -18.81 -14.63 7.19
C ARG A 11 -20.03 -14.55 8.11
N ARG A 12 -19.86 -14.00 9.31
CA ARG A 12 -20.92 -13.86 10.32
C ARG A 12 -21.55 -12.45 10.35
N THR A 13 -20.89 -11.45 9.81
CA THR A 13 -21.29 -10.04 9.91
C THR A 13 -21.36 -9.37 8.54
N LEU A 14 -22.18 -8.33 8.43
CA LEU A 14 -22.14 -7.40 7.29
C LEU A 14 -20.90 -6.50 7.42
N ALA A 15 -20.32 -6.10 6.29
CA ALA A 15 -19.32 -5.04 6.22
C ALA A 15 -19.52 -4.23 4.96
N LEU A 16 -19.28 -2.94 5.07
CA LEU A 16 -19.33 -1.98 4.00
C LEU A 16 -17.91 -1.47 3.73
N GLU A 17 -17.52 -1.44 2.48
CA GLU A 17 -16.22 -0.90 2.07
C GLU A 17 -16.37 -0.06 0.78
N VAL A 18 -15.52 0.94 0.63
CA VAL A 18 -15.31 1.65 -0.63
C VAL A 18 -14.11 1.02 -1.30
N THR A 19 -14.31 0.51 -2.51
CA THR A 19 -13.24 -0.13 -3.28
C THR A 19 -12.23 0.89 -3.77
N ARG A 20 -11.11 0.42 -4.28
CA ARG A 20 -10.10 1.30 -4.89
C ARG A 20 -10.61 2.04 -6.10
N GLN A 21 -11.54 1.45 -6.84
CA GLN A 21 -12.17 2.04 -8.02
C GLN A 21 -13.23 3.10 -7.66
N GLY A 22 -13.47 3.34 -6.37
CA GLY A 22 -14.46 4.32 -5.93
C GLY A 22 -15.90 3.80 -6.04
N THR A 23 -16.10 2.49 -5.93
CA THR A 23 -17.43 1.85 -5.89
C THR A 23 -17.72 1.31 -4.49
N ALA A 24 -18.99 1.22 -4.13
CA ALA A 24 -19.42 0.65 -2.87
C ALA A 24 -19.50 -0.89 -2.98
N LEU A 25 -18.99 -1.60 -1.96
CA LEU A 25 -19.03 -3.04 -1.85
C LEU A 25 -19.56 -3.45 -0.48
N VAL A 26 -20.56 -4.31 -0.47
CA VAL A 26 -21.10 -4.96 0.74
C VAL A 26 -20.63 -6.40 0.79
N ARG A 27 -19.95 -6.77 1.85
CA ARG A 27 -19.67 -8.19 2.14
C ARG A 27 -20.71 -8.71 3.12
N ALA A 28 -21.45 -9.72 2.70
CA ALA A 28 -22.59 -10.24 3.42
C ALA A 28 -22.43 -11.74 3.79
N PRO A 29 -23.02 -12.22 4.90
CA PRO A 29 -23.24 -13.63 5.14
C PRO A 29 -24.06 -14.28 4.03
N LEU A 30 -23.89 -15.58 3.79
CA LEU A 30 -24.67 -16.32 2.79
C LEU A 30 -26.19 -16.23 3.05
N ARG A 31 -26.59 -16.15 4.32
CA ARG A 31 -28.01 -16.15 4.75
C ARG A 31 -28.59 -14.75 4.98
N ALA A 32 -27.83 -13.68 4.80
CA ALA A 32 -28.35 -12.33 4.99
C ALA A 32 -29.43 -12.04 3.92
N SER A 33 -30.58 -11.51 4.32
CA SER A 33 -31.61 -11.10 3.40
C SER A 33 -31.21 -9.79 2.66
N ASP A 34 -31.76 -9.56 1.49
CA ASP A 34 -31.52 -8.29 0.78
C ASP A 34 -32.08 -7.10 1.56
N ALA A 35 -33.18 -7.29 2.29
CA ALA A 35 -33.74 -6.27 3.17
C ALA A 35 -32.77 -5.89 4.33
N ASP A 36 -32.07 -6.86 4.90
CA ASP A 36 -31.07 -6.59 5.95
C ASP A 36 -29.85 -5.85 5.38
N ILE A 37 -29.42 -6.24 4.18
CA ILE A 37 -28.32 -5.57 3.48
C ILE A 37 -28.70 -4.12 3.16
N THR A 38 -29.88 -3.88 2.61
CA THR A 38 -30.36 -2.52 2.30
C THR A 38 -30.43 -1.67 3.58
N ARG A 39 -31.02 -2.18 4.63
CA ARG A 39 -31.12 -1.51 5.94
C ARG A 39 -29.74 -1.15 6.51
N PHE A 40 -28.80 -2.07 6.38
CA PHE A 40 -27.41 -1.85 6.81
C PHE A 40 -26.72 -0.75 6.00
N VAL A 41 -26.87 -0.75 4.67
CA VAL A 41 -26.33 0.31 3.80
C VAL A 41 -26.96 1.65 4.13
N ASP A 42 -28.28 1.71 4.31
CA ASP A 42 -28.99 2.96 4.62
C ASP A 42 -28.57 3.51 5.97
N SER A 43 -28.36 2.68 6.98
CA SER A 43 -27.87 3.13 8.30
C SER A 43 -26.43 3.68 8.24
N HIS A 44 -25.66 3.36 7.21
CA HIS A 44 -24.28 3.81 7.00
C HIS A 44 -24.15 4.80 5.82
N ARG A 45 -25.25 5.32 5.30
CA ARG A 45 -25.30 6.17 4.10
C ARG A 45 -24.34 7.36 4.17
N GLY A 46 -24.35 8.13 5.25
CA GLY A 46 -23.50 9.29 5.40
C GLY A 46 -22.00 8.95 5.42
N TRP A 47 -21.65 7.82 6.03
CA TRP A 47 -20.28 7.31 5.99
C TRP A 47 -19.90 6.95 4.55
N LEU A 48 -20.77 6.24 3.85
CA LEU A 48 -20.52 5.77 2.48
C LEU A 48 -20.35 6.94 1.50
N GLU A 49 -21.26 7.92 1.54
CA GLU A 49 -21.21 9.13 0.68
C GLU A 49 -19.91 9.90 0.88
N LYS A 50 -19.53 10.14 2.15
CA LYS A 50 -18.26 10.80 2.48
C LYS A 50 -17.05 10.07 1.90
N HIS A 51 -16.99 8.75 2.04
CA HIS A 51 -15.84 7.98 1.60
C HIS A 51 -15.80 7.77 0.08
N LEU A 52 -16.96 7.65 -0.57
CA LEU A 52 -17.06 7.63 -2.03
C LEU A 52 -16.59 8.96 -2.63
N ALA A 53 -17.08 10.10 -2.11
CA ALA A 53 -16.67 11.42 -2.58
C ALA A 53 -15.16 11.65 -2.39
N ALA A 54 -14.63 11.31 -1.22
CA ALA A 54 -13.18 11.41 -0.96
C ALA A 54 -12.36 10.53 -1.91
N ARG A 55 -12.83 9.30 -2.18
CA ARG A 55 -12.13 8.39 -3.10
C ARG A 55 -12.22 8.86 -4.55
N GLN A 56 -13.35 9.37 -4.99
CA GLN A 56 -13.53 9.94 -6.33
C GLN A 56 -12.64 11.18 -6.54
N ALA A 57 -12.60 12.09 -5.55
CA ALA A 57 -11.70 13.24 -5.60
C ALA A 57 -10.22 12.81 -5.67
N PHE A 58 -9.84 11.78 -4.92
CA PHE A 58 -8.49 11.21 -5.01
C PHE A 58 -8.20 10.64 -6.41
N LEU A 59 -9.11 9.86 -6.99
CA LEU A 59 -8.94 9.26 -8.32
C LEU A 59 -8.88 10.30 -9.44
N ALA A 60 -9.60 11.43 -9.30
CA ALA A 60 -9.55 12.52 -10.25
C ALA A 60 -8.16 13.17 -10.33
N THR A 61 -7.45 13.24 -9.21
CA THR A 61 -6.08 13.79 -9.14
C THR A 61 -4.98 12.72 -9.28
N HIS A 62 -5.33 11.44 -9.06
CA HIS A 62 -4.39 10.29 -9.12
C HIS A 62 -4.99 9.17 -9.98
N PRO A 63 -5.08 9.36 -11.30
CA PRO A 63 -5.65 8.35 -12.19
C PRO A 63 -4.84 7.05 -12.12
N GLU A 64 -5.53 5.93 -12.34
CA GLU A 64 -4.85 4.63 -12.43
C GLU A 64 -3.88 4.65 -13.62
N PRO A 65 -2.62 4.21 -13.43
CA PRO A 65 -1.65 4.20 -14.51
C PRO A 65 -2.08 3.23 -15.62
N SER A 66 -1.84 3.64 -16.86
CA SER A 66 -2.02 2.76 -18.02
C SER A 66 -1.08 1.54 -17.93
N ALA A 67 -1.37 0.50 -18.72
CA ALA A 67 -0.49 -0.65 -18.83
C ALA A 67 0.93 -0.25 -19.26
N ALA A 68 1.06 0.64 -20.24
CA ALA A 68 2.34 1.15 -20.71
C ALA A 68 3.11 1.89 -19.59
N GLN A 69 2.41 2.70 -18.80
CA GLN A 69 3.01 3.39 -17.66
C GLN A 69 3.47 2.41 -16.58
N ALA A 70 2.68 1.39 -16.30
CA ALA A 70 3.06 0.34 -15.32
C ALA A 70 4.28 -0.45 -15.81
N ASP A 71 4.39 -0.73 -17.10
CA ASP A 71 5.57 -1.40 -17.69
C ASP A 71 6.80 -0.51 -17.66
N ALA A 72 6.67 0.79 -17.95
CA ALA A 72 7.76 1.76 -17.81
C ALA A 72 8.27 1.82 -16.35
N TRP A 73 7.37 1.92 -15.37
CA TRP A 73 7.75 1.89 -13.95
C TRP A 73 8.40 0.56 -13.53
N ARG A 74 7.94 -0.56 -14.09
CA ARG A 74 8.56 -1.87 -13.82
C ARG A 74 10.01 -1.89 -14.30
N GLN A 75 10.27 -1.36 -15.49
CA GLN A 75 11.62 -1.28 -16.04
C GLN A 75 12.48 -0.33 -15.21
N GLN A 76 11.99 0.88 -14.94
CA GLN A 76 12.65 1.86 -14.08
C GLN A 76 12.99 1.26 -12.70
N ALA A 77 12.05 0.55 -12.06
CA ALA A 77 12.29 -0.08 -10.77
C ALA A 77 13.40 -1.14 -10.81
N LYS A 78 13.50 -1.92 -11.89
CA LYS A 78 14.58 -2.90 -12.08
C LYS A 78 15.95 -2.25 -12.26
N GLU A 79 16.01 -1.05 -12.78
CA GLU A 79 17.24 -0.29 -12.99
C GLU A 79 17.62 0.50 -11.73
N THR A 80 16.66 1.16 -11.08
CA THR A 80 16.92 2.08 -9.96
C THR A 80 17.10 1.36 -8.63
N LEU A 81 16.26 0.35 -8.34
CA LEU A 81 16.25 -0.25 -6.99
C LEU A 81 17.49 -1.09 -6.65
N PRO A 82 18.07 -1.92 -7.54
CA PRO A 82 19.23 -2.72 -7.16
C PRO A 82 20.44 -1.89 -6.71
N PRO A 83 20.91 -0.86 -7.43
CA PRO A 83 22.04 -0.05 -6.98
C PRO A 83 21.71 0.74 -5.70
N LEU A 84 20.48 1.23 -5.56
CA LEU A 84 20.05 1.96 -4.37
C LEU A 84 20.01 1.05 -3.13
N VAL A 85 19.49 -0.17 -3.27
CA VAL A 85 19.50 -1.20 -2.21
C VAL A 85 20.92 -1.58 -1.85
N ALA A 86 21.81 -1.79 -2.82
CA ALA A 86 23.21 -2.13 -2.56
C ALA A 86 23.93 -1.02 -1.79
N HIS A 87 23.72 0.23 -2.17
CA HIS A 87 24.28 1.41 -1.49
C HIS A 87 23.85 1.45 -0.01
N TRP A 88 22.56 1.36 0.26
CA TRP A 88 22.05 1.44 1.63
C TRP A 88 22.35 0.18 2.44
N ALA A 89 22.31 -1.00 1.83
CA ALA A 89 22.68 -2.26 2.49
C ALA A 89 24.13 -2.23 2.99
N GLN A 90 25.06 -1.70 2.17
CA GLN A 90 26.46 -1.51 2.56
C GLN A 90 26.58 -0.53 3.74
N ARG A 91 25.92 0.63 3.68
CA ARG A 91 25.95 1.63 4.77
C ARG A 91 25.33 1.11 6.06
N MET A 92 24.27 0.32 5.97
CA MET A 92 23.59 -0.27 7.11
C MET A 92 24.28 -1.55 7.62
N GLY A 93 25.26 -2.12 6.89
CA GLY A 93 25.92 -3.36 7.26
C GLY A 93 24.98 -4.55 7.29
N VAL A 94 24.01 -4.61 6.37
CA VAL A 94 23.04 -5.71 6.21
C VAL A 94 23.13 -6.31 4.82
N GLN A 95 22.70 -7.57 4.67
CA GLN A 95 22.75 -8.29 3.39
C GLN A 95 21.37 -8.85 3.03
N PRO A 96 20.64 -8.23 2.09
CA PRO A 96 19.41 -8.79 1.58
C PRO A 96 19.67 -10.05 0.74
N ALA A 97 18.80 -11.05 0.86
CA ALA A 97 18.90 -12.30 0.10
C ALA A 97 18.46 -12.17 -1.37
N GLY A 98 17.97 -11.01 -1.76
CA GLY A 98 17.58 -10.68 -3.12
C GLY A 98 16.45 -9.65 -3.18
N ILE A 99 16.22 -9.14 -4.39
CA ILE A 99 15.23 -8.10 -4.67
C ILE A 99 14.22 -8.62 -5.69
N THR A 100 12.95 -8.28 -5.51
CA THR A 100 11.87 -8.57 -6.47
C THR A 100 11.02 -7.33 -6.69
N VAL A 101 10.70 -7.00 -7.94
CA VAL A 101 9.73 -5.96 -8.29
C VAL A 101 8.36 -6.60 -8.51
N THR A 102 7.35 -6.10 -7.82
CA THR A 102 5.97 -6.60 -7.85
C THR A 102 5.00 -5.52 -8.29
N ALA A 103 3.77 -5.90 -8.63
CA ALA A 103 2.67 -4.96 -8.88
C ALA A 103 1.75 -4.80 -7.66
N ALA A 104 2.28 -4.96 -6.44
CA ALA A 104 1.52 -4.81 -5.21
C ALA A 104 1.01 -3.37 -5.06
N ARG A 105 -0.30 -3.21 -4.83
CA ARG A 105 -0.96 -1.90 -4.68
C ARG A 105 -1.24 -1.52 -3.22
N THR A 106 -1.07 -2.46 -2.28
CA THR A 106 -1.37 -2.25 -0.86
C THR A 106 -0.17 -1.80 -0.04
N ARG A 107 1.03 -2.05 -0.54
CA ARG A 107 2.30 -1.77 0.13
C ARG A 107 3.35 -1.36 -0.88
N PHE A 108 4.29 -0.52 -0.47
CA PHE A 108 5.39 -0.07 -1.31
C PHE A 108 6.57 -1.03 -1.28
N GLY A 109 6.81 -1.67 -0.13
CA GLY A 109 7.85 -2.65 0.07
C GLY A 109 7.43 -3.76 1.01
N SER A 110 8.26 -4.77 1.16
CA SER A 110 8.21 -5.78 2.22
C SER A 110 9.54 -6.53 2.31
N CYS A 111 9.93 -6.89 3.54
CA CYS A 111 11.02 -7.81 3.83
C CYS A 111 10.45 -9.14 4.33
N SER A 112 10.88 -10.26 3.76
CA SER A 112 10.48 -11.59 4.24
C SER A 112 11.36 -12.06 5.38
N GLY A 113 10.91 -13.05 6.17
CA GLY A 113 11.72 -13.69 7.21
C GLY A 113 13.00 -14.38 6.70
N LYS A 114 13.20 -14.45 5.38
CA LYS A 114 14.44 -14.91 4.72
C LYS A 114 15.24 -13.74 4.13
N ASN A 115 15.02 -12.52 4.61
CA ASN A 115 15.69 -11.28 4.19
C ASN A 115 15.57 -10.97 2.68
N ARG A 116 14.55 -11.52 2.00
CA ARG A 116 14.27 -11.15 0.61
C ARG A 116 13.37 -9.92 0.58
N LEU A 117 13.81 -8.91 -0.17
CA LEU A 117 13.08 -7.65 -0.33
C LEU A 117 12.15 -7.73 -1.55
N SER A 118 10.98 -7.15 -1.42
CA SER A 118 10.06 -6.95 -2.54
C SER A 118 9.60 -5.50 -2.56
N PHE A 119 9.62 -4.87 -3.74
CA PHE A 119 9.20 -3.49 -3.93
C PHE A 119 8.09 -3.40 -4.97
N SER A 120 7.16 -2.50 -4.76
CA SER A 120 6.11 -2.22 -5.72
C SER A 120 6.64 -1.34 -6.86
N LEU A 121 6.32 -1.68 -8.11
CA LEU A 121 6.59 -0.81 -9.26
C LEU A 121 5.94 0.58 -9.11
N TYR A 122 4.82 0.68 -8.40
CA TYR A 122 4.13 1.95 -8.15
C TYR A 122 4.92 2.91 -7.23
N LEU A 123 6.00 2.45 -6.62
CA LEU A 123 6.93 3.28 -5.88
C LEU A 123 7.65 4.28 -6.81
N MET A 124 7.80 3.95 -8.09
CA MET A 124 8.42 4.82 -9.09
C MET A 124 7.61 6.08 -9.43
N ALA A 125 6.36 6.16 -8.99
CA ALA A 125 5.55 7.37 -9.11
C ALA A 125 5.89 8.44 -8.04
N TYR A 126 6.76 8.14 -7.10
CA TYR A 126 7.10 9.00 -5.96
C TYR A 126 8.50 9.60 -6.09
N PRO A 127 8.79 10.71 -5.39
CA PRO A 127 10.12 11.33 -5.40
C PRO A 127 11.20 10.35 -4.89
N GLU A 128 12.42 10.53 -5.35
CA GLU A 128 13.58 9.71 -4.99
C GLU A 128 13.78 9.60 -3.47
N THR A 129 13.59 10.70 -2.73
CA THR A 129 13.67 10.73 -1.28
C THR A 129 12.65 9.80 -0.60
N ALA A 130 11.46 9.64 -1.19
CA ALA A 130 10.46 8.69 -0.70
C ALA A 130 10.83 7.24 -1.05
N ILE A 131 11.44 7.02 -2.23
CA ILE A 131 11.96 5.71 -2.64
C ILE A 131 13.08 5.28 -1.70
N GLU A 132 14.03 6.16 -1.41
CA GLU A 132 15.11 5.91 -0.43
C GLU A 132 14.57 5.52 0.94
N TYR A 133 13.55 6.24 1.43
CA TYR A 133 12.94 5.89 2.71
C TYR A 133 12.38 4.47 2.71
N VAL A 134 11.68 4.05 1.64
CA VAL A 134 11.15 2.68 1.55
C VAL A 134 12.29 1.66 1.51
N VAL A 135 13.37 1.95 0.78
CA VAL A 135 14.54 1.05 0.73
C VAL A 135 15.18 0.88 2.12
N VAL A 136 15.45 1.98 2.84
CA VAL A 136 16.03 1.93 4.19
C VAL A 136 15.07 1.25 5.17
N HIS A 137 13.76 1.50 5.06
CA HIS A 137 12.72 0.85 5.86
C HIS A 137 12.74 -0.67 5.69
N GLU A 138 12.78 -1.17 4.46
CA GLU A 138 12.80 -2.61 4.18
C GLU A 138 14.14 -3.26 4.58
N LEU A 139 15.25 -2.54 4.47
CA LEU A 139 16.55 -3.01 4.95
C LEU A 139 16.61 -3.07 6.48
N ALA A 140 16.00 -2.13 7.20
CA ALA A 140 15.92 -2.16 8.65
C ALA A 140 15.15 -3.40 9.16
N HIS A 141 14.19 -3.91 8.39
CA HIS A 141 13.48 -5.15 8.69
C HIS A 141 14.37 -6.40 8.69
N ILE A 142 15.55 -6.36 8.11
CA ILE A 142 16.51 -7.49 8.19
C ILE A 142 16.97 -7.73 9.65
N ARG A 143 17.04 -6.64 10.48
CA ARG A 143 17.38 -6.72 11.90
C ARG A 143 16.18 -6.69 12.82
N HIS A 144 15.16 -5.92 12.46
CA HIS A 144 13.96 -5.68 13.25
C HIS A 144 12.71 -6.04 12.45
N HIS A 145 12.14 -7.22 12.68
CA HIS A 145 10.96 -7.69 11.94
C HIS A 145 9.65 -6.99 12.34
N ASP A 146 9.68 -6.18 13.37
CA ASP A 146 8.55 -5.38 13.86
C ASP A 146 8.79 -3.87 13.62
N HIS A 147 7.78 -3.05 13.92
CA HIS A 147 7.89 -1.60 13.90
C HIS A 147 8.08 -1.03 15.32
N SER A 148 8.92 -1.67 16.13
CA SER A 148 9.27 -1.25 17.48
C SER A 148 10.02 0.08 17.51
N PRO A 149 10.19 0.69 18.69
CA PRO A 149 11.06 1.86 18.83
C PRO A 149 12.51 1.60 18.38
N ALA A 150 13.01 0.36 18.49
CA ALA A 150 14.35 0.00 18.01
C ALA A 150 14.44 0.08 16.49
N PHE A 151 13.43 -0.43 15.78
CA PHE A 151 13.30 -0.30 14.33
C PHE A 151 13.37 1.17 13.88
N TYR A 152 12.56 2.05 14.48
CA TYR A 152 12.55 3.45 14.08
C TYR A 152 13.82 4.21 14.45
N ARG A 153 14.49 3.85 15.54
CA ARG A 153 15.82 4.40 15.85
C ARG A 153 16.86 4.02 14.80
N GLU A 154 16.82 2.80 14.28
CA GLU A 154 17.70 2.39 13.19
C GLU A 154 17.41 3.17 11.91
N VAL A 155 16.16 3.28 11.51
CA VAL A 155 15.78 4.11 10.33
C VAL A 155 16.24 5.56 10.52
N GLU A 156 16.04 6.15 11.70
CA GLU A 156 16.40 7.54 12.02
C GLU A 156 17.90 7.78 12.00
N ALA A 157 18.71 6.78 12.36
CA ALA A 157 20.17 6.87 12.31
C ALA A 157 20.72 7.06 10.89
N TYR A 158 20.02 6.55 9.88
CA TYR A 158 20.41 6.69 8.48
C TYR A 158 19.63 7.78 7.74
N LEU A 159 18.39 8.02 8.12
CA LEU A 159 17.49 9.04 7.56
C LEU A 159 16.84 9.84 8.70
N PRO A 160 17.50 10.86 9.24
CA PRO A 160 16.95 11.69 10.35
C PRO A 160 15.62 12.35 9.99
N ASP A 161 15.40 12.63 8.72
CA ASP A 161 14.19 13.24 8.16
C ASP A 161 13.13 12.21 7.68
N TRP A 162 13.22 10.95 8.12
CA TRP A 162 12.37 9.87 7.65
C TRP A 162 10.87 10.15 7.75
N ARG A 163 10.44 10.96 8.73
CA ARG A 163 9.02 11.32 8.89
C ARG A 163 8.51 12.18 7.75
N ALA A 164 9.33 13.14 7.29
CA ALA A 164 9.03 13.98 6.13
C ALA A 164 9.00 13.15 4.85
N ARG A 165 9.98 12.26 4.65
CA ARG A 165 10.04 11.35 3.49
C ARG A 165 8.84 10.40 3.45
N ARG A 166 8.47 9.82 4.59
CA ARG A 166 7.28 8.97 4.72
C ARG A 166 5.99 9.72 4.39
N ALA A 167 5.89 11.00 4.72
CA ALA A 167 4.71 11.81 4.45
C ALA A 167 4.45 11.97 2.93
N LEU A 168 5.47 11.88 2.09
CA LEU A 168 5.35 11.91 0.63
C LEU A 168 4.64 10.67 0.07
N LEU A 169 4.59 9.56 0.80
CA LEU A 169 3.98 8.28 0.40
C LEU A 169 2.47 8.20 0.71
N ARG A 170 1.83 9.30 1.09
CA ARG A 170 0.38 9.31 1.36
C ARG A 170 -0.38 9.03 0.07
N ARG A 171 -1.22 8.00 0.12
CA ARG A 171 -2.17 7.60 -0.95
C ARG A 171 -3.55 8.11 -0.64
#